data_7059a258fe51f0a91a310da97ff10b83
#
_entry.id   7059a258fe51f0a91a310da97ff10b83
#
_cell.length_a   1.000
_cell.length_b   1.000
_cell.length_c   1.000
_cell.angle_alpha   90.00
_cell.angle_beta   90.00
_cell.angle_gamma   90.00
#
_symmetry.space_group_name_H-M   'P 1'
#
loop_
_entity.id
_entity.type
_entity.pdbx_description
1 polymer ?
#
loop_
_entity_poly.entity_id
_entity_poly.type
_entity_poly.pdbx_seq_one_letter_code
_entity_poly.pdbx_strand_id
1 'polypeptide(L)'
;MKIMKKLLKIPFFCFGYLLYFCSFLIKRDDNLWVFGSYGDYNDNSRYLYDFLRNDESYNIRCVWISSRKKSVLMAMENGGEAYYTWSLKGIYYALIAKVFVFSSYISDINMFASGGAILVNLWHGIPLKKIEFDIDTGPLAKVFKRANLLTRIRYPAQHRKLDFVLAPSQYIAEYSFISAFRLRGMQDIIISSYPRVEDLLRKASCEKLEKKNFSFLYAPTWRDTDDDFFSVAGIDLNILNQSLIEMDAIFFLKFHANTKISIDVEVFSNIFIIDNKQDPNEILSQADCLITDYSSIYFDYSYLDRDVIFYPFDLLSFTRNREMYITYDEYAVGPKAMSFDELISMMKLVRSNHFLGIKSFKKNSSKFISEFVGYKNLVDKILEKKCQK
;
A
#
# COMPACT_ATOMS: atom_id res chain seq x y z
N MET A 1 -20.30 -29.00 -9.77
CA MET A 1 -20.22 -27.52 -9.86
C MET A 1 -18.80 -26.92 -9.83
N LYS A 2 -17.88 -27.30 -8.90
CA LYS A 2 -16.47 -26.80 -8.87
C LYS A 2 -15.63 -27.20 -10.10
N ILE A 3 -15.80 -28.40 -10.67
CA ILE A 3 -15.07 -28.90 -11.85
C ILE A 3 -15.51 -28.17 -13.12
N MET A 4 -16.79 -27.96 -13.30
CA MET A 4 -17.38 -27.27 -14.45
C MET A 4 -16.93 -25.79 -14.51
N LYS A 5 -16.83 -25.11 -13.35
CA LYS A 5 -16.27 -23.75 -13.25
C LYS A 5 -14.77 -23.68 -13.57
N LYS A 6 -14.01 -24.78 -13.39
CA LYS A 6 -12.60 -24.87 -13.80
C LYS A 6 -12.46 -25.08 -15.30
N LEU A 7 -13.30 -25.92 -15.92
CA LEU A 7 -13.28 -26.17 -17.36
C LEU A 7 -13.65 -24.93 -18.19
N LEU A 8 -14.62 -24.12 -17.71
CA LEU A 8 -15.00 -22.86 -18.35
C LEU A 8 -13.89 -21.79 -18.37
N LYS A 9 -12.84 -21.93 -17.55
CA LYS A 9 -11.68 -21.01 -17.54
C LYS A 9 -10.62 -21.38 -18.57
N ILE A 10 -10.61 -22.60 -19.11
CA ILE A 10 -9.57 -23.04 -20.05
C ILE A 10 -9.55 -22.19 -21.34
N PRO A 11 -10.70 -21.96 -22.02
CA PRO A 11 -10.72 -21.11 -23.21
C PRO A 11 -10.21 -19.68 -22.94
N PHE A 12 -10.54 -19.14 -21.78
CA PHE A 12 -10.08 -17.83 -21.36
C PHE A 12 -8.55 -17.78 -21.21
N PHE A 13 -7.96 -18.79 -20.59
CA PHE A 13 -6.50 -18.88 -20.47
C PHE A 13 -5.84 -19.09 -21.84
N CYS A 14 -6.39 -19.94 -22.70
CA CYS A 14 -5.88 -20.14 -24.05
C CYS A 14 -5.89 -18.83 -24.85
N PHE A 15 -7.00 -18.09 -24.84
CA PHE A 15 -7.10 -16.78 -25.47
C PHE A 15 -6.12 -15.78 -24.86
N GLY A 16 -6.01 -15.75 -23.53
CA GLY A 16 -5.10 -14.87 -22.84
C GLY A 16 -3.63 -15.13 -23.23
N TYR A 17 -3.20 -16.39 -23.24
CA TYR A 17 -1.85 -16.73 -23.66
C TYR A 17 -1.59 -16.45 -25.14
N LEU A 18 -2.55 -16.68 -26.03
CA LEU A 18 -2.44 -16.26 -27.43
C LEU A 18 -2.24 -14.74 -27.52
N LEU A 19 -3.06 -13.95 -26.82
CA LEU A 19 -2.91 -12.50 -26.75
C LEU A 19 -1.52 -12.12 -26.19
N TYR A 20 -1.02 -12.83 -25.20
CA TYR A 20 0.31 -12.59 -24.61
C TYR A 20 1.42 -12.77 -25.66
N PHE A 21 1.41 -13.86 -26.42
CA PHE A 21 2.39 -14.08 -27.48
C PHE A 21 2.27 -13.04 -28.59
N CYS A 22 1.05 -12.70 -29.01
CA CYS A 22 0.82 -11.65 -30.02
C CYS A 22 1.30 -10.28 -29.52
N SER A 23 1.21 -10.00 -28.22
CA SER A 23 1.60 -8.69 -27.66
C SER A 23 3.09 -8.36 -27.83
N PHE A 24 3.97 -9.35 -28.02
CA PHE A 24 5.38 -9.12 -28.34
C PHE A 24 5.63 -8.61 -29.75
N LEU A 25 4.68 -8.83 -30.66
CA LEU A 25 4.78 -8.41 -32.07
C LEU A 25 4.23 -7.00 -32.31
N ILE A 26 3.59 -6.41 -31.30
CA ILE A 26 2.95 -5.10 -31.41
C ILE A 26 3.96 -4.00 -31.10
N LYS A 27 4.09 -3.03 -32.03
CA LYS A 27 4.89 -1.82 -31.79
C LYS A 27 4.26 -1.01 -30.64
N ARG A 28 5.04 -0.69 -29.64
CA ARG A 28 4.60 0.09 -28.49
C ARG A 28 4.83 1.57 -28.68
N ASP A 29 3.91 2.37 -28.14
CA ASP A 29 3.99 3.83 -28.11
C ASP A 29 4.80 4.27 -26.88
N ASP A 30 5.95 4.88 -27.11
CA ASP A 30 6.89 5.30 -26.07
C ASP A 30 6.30 6.35 -25.10
N ASN A 31 5.30 7.10 -25.54
CA ASN A 31 4.66 8.15 -24.76
C ASN A 31 3.36 7.69 -24.08
N LEU A 32 2.97 6.42 -24.24
CA LEU A 32 1.76 5.88 -23.62
C LEU A 32 2.12 5.00 -22.42
N TRP A 33 1.64 5.39 -21.25
CA TRP A 33 1.78 4.64 -20.00
C TRP A 33 0.42 4.19 -19.50
N VAL A 34 0.31 2.94 -19.04
CA VAL A 34 -0.90 2.41 -18.42
C VAL A 34 -0.68 2.17 -16.94
N PHE A 35 -1.70 2.49 -16.16
CA PHE A 35 -1.69 2.42 -14.70
C PHE A 35 -2.80 1.51 -14.19
N GLY A 36 -2.57 0.87 -13.04
CA GLY A 36 -3.57 0.08 -12.37
C GLY A 36 -3.19 -0.23 -10.92
N SER A 37 -4.17 -0.63 -10.11
CA SER A 37 -3.97 -1.08 -8.74
C SER A 37 -4.79 -2.32 -8.44
N TYR A 38 -4.41 -3.06 -7.39
CA TYR A 38 -5.08 -4.30 -6.97
C TYR A 38 -6.55 -4.10 -6.58
N GLY A 39 -6.87 -2.96 -6.03
CA GLY A 39 -8.20 -2.66 -5.52
C GLY A 39 -9.02 -1.74 -6.39
N ASP A 40 -9.60 -0.76 -5.73
CA ASP A 40 -10.28 0.36 -6.35
C ASP A 40 -9.25 1.36 -6.90
N TYR A 41 -9.65 2.58 -7.20
CA TYR A 41 -8.76 3.66 -7.64
C TYR A 41 -7.99 4.22 -6.43
N ASN A 42 -6.86 3.62 -6.10
CA ASN A 42 -6.08 3.90 -4.89
C ASN A 42 -4.59 3.55 -5.04
N ASP A 43 -3.85 3.68 -3.95
CA ASP A 43 -2.45 3.29 -3.78
C ASP A 43 -1.46 4.09 -4.67
N ASN A 44 -0.19 3.74 -4.65
CA ASN A 44 0.91 4.45 -5.29
C ASN A 44 0.70 4.73 -6.78
N SER A 45 0.15 3.77 -7.51
CA SER A 45 -0.15 3.93 -8.94
C SER A 45 -1.19 5.02 -9.21
N ARG A 46 -2.22 5.19 -8.35
CA ARG A 46 -3.18 6.29 -8.47
C ARG A 46 -2.50 7.64 -8.34
N TYR A 47 -1.70 7.83 -7.29
CA TYR A 47 -1.08 9.12 -7.02
C TYR A 47 -0.11 9.54 -8.12
N LEU A 48 0.67 8.59 -8.65
CA LEU A 48 1.55 8.86 -9.78
C LEU A 48 0.77 9.11 -11.09
N TYR A 49 -0.33 8.38 -11.31
CA TYR A 49 -1.23 8.60 -12.44
C TYR A 49 -1.85 10.00 -12.40
N ASP A 50 -2.40 10.41 -11.25
CA ASP A 50 -3.03 11.71 -11.08
C ASP A 50 -2.03 12.87 -11.27
N PHE A 51 -0.78 12.70 -10.84
CA PHE A 51 0.27 13.66 -11.10
C PHE A 51 0.59 13.76 -12.59
N LEU A 52 0.96 12.65 -13.23
CA LEU A 52 1.44 12.63 -14.61
C LEU A 52 0.39 13.07 -15.64
N ARG A 53 -0.87 12.72 -15.46
CA ARG A 53 -1.93 13.13 -16.40
C ARG A 53 -2.20 14.64 -16.39
N ASN A 54 -1.79 15.33 -15.31
CA ASN A 54 -1.97 16.77 -15.14
C ASN A 54 -0.67 17.56 -15.41
N ASP A 55 0.46 16.90 -15.62
CA ASP A 55 1.76 17.54 -15.92
C ASP A 55 2.14 17.33 -17.37
N GLU A 56 1.80 18.32 -18.21
CA GLU A 56 2.07 18.28 -19.66
C GLU A 56 3.57 18.32 -20.02
N SER A 57 4.45 18.65 -19.05
CA SER A 57 5.89 18.77 -19.32
C SER A 57 6.54 17.46 -19.76
N TYR A 58 5.95 16.31 -19.41
CA TYR A 58 6.48 14.99 -19.74
C TYR A 58 6.01 14.44 -21.09
N ASN A 59 4.99 15.04 -21.73
CA ASN A 59 4.39 14.53 -22.96
C ASN A 59 4.03 13.03 -22.88
N ILE A 60 3.52 12.59 -21.72
CA ILE A 60 3.12 11.20 -21.45
C ILE A 60 1.60 11.13 -21.39
N ARG A 61 1.01 10.32 -22.27
CA ARG A 61 -0.42 9.97 -22.15
C ARG A 61 -0.61 8.88 -21.11
N CYS A 62 -1.41 9.16 -20.08
CA CYS A 62 -1.71 8.25 -18.99
C CYS A 62 -3.10 7.65 -19.16
N VAL A 63 -3.21 6.32 -19.08
CA VAL A 63 -4.48 5.59 -19.12
C VAL A 63 -4.61 4.67 -17.93
N TRP A 64 -5.72 4.78 -17.19
CA TRP A 64 -6.02 3.87 -16.10
C TRP A 64 -6.74 2.62 -16.61
N ILE A 65 -6.26 1.43 -16.26
CA ILE A 65 -6.89 0.16 -16.64
C ILE A 65 -7.15 -0.68 -15.40
N SER A 66 -8.38 -1.17 -15.25
CA SER A 66 -8.76 -2.00 -14.11
C SER A 66 -9.77 -3.08 -14.49
N SER A 67 -9.70 -4.23 -13.81
CA SER A 67 -10.71 -5.27 -13.88
C SER A 67 -11.96 -4.97 -13.04
N ARG A 68 -11.95 -3.89 -12.27
CA ARG A 68 -13.06 -3.44 -11.43
C ARG A 68 -13.74 -2.22 -12.04
N LYS A 69 -15.02 -2.35 -12.38
CA LYS A 69 -15.81 -1.24 -12.94
C LYS A 69 -15.82 -0.01 -12.03
N LYS A 70 -15.91 -0.21 -10.70
CA LYS A 70 -15.86 0.88 -9.73
C LYS A 70 -14.56 1.69 -9.83
N SER A 71 -13.42 1.02 -9.94
CA SER A 71 -12.11 1.67 -10.11
C SER A 71 -12.05 2.51 -11.39
N VAL A 72 -12.62 2.01 -12.48
CA VAL A 72 -12.70 2.75 -13.76
C VAL A 72 -13.57 3.99 -13.61
N LEU A 73 -14.76 3.86 -12.98
CA LEU A 73 -15.66 4.99 -12.76
C LEU A 73 -15.01 6.07 -11.88
N MET A 74 -14.39 5.66 -10.77
CA MET A 74 -13.68 6.61 -9.87
C MET A 74 -12.55 7.36 -10.60
N ALA A 75 -11.78 6.69 -11.47
CA ALA A 75 -10.75 7.35 -12.25
C ALA A 75 -11.34 8.37 -13.24
N MET A 76 -12.47 8.03 -13.88
CA MET A 76 -13.18 8.92 -14.80
C MET A 76 -13.83 10.11 -14.07
N GLU A 77 -14.44 9.90 -12.91
CA GLU A 77 -15.02 10.95 -12.06
C GLU A 77 -13.94 11.95 -11.60
N ASN A 78 -12.70 11.49 -11.41
CA ASN A 78 -11.56 12.36 -11.15
C ASN A 78 -10.98 13.00 -12.44
N GLY A 79 -11.66 12.90 -13.59
CA GLY A 79 -11.23 13.51 -14.85
C GLY A 79 -10.17 12.73 -15.61
N GLY A 80 -9.90 11.46 -15.24
CA GLY A 80 -8.91 10.62 -15.88
C GLY A 80 -9.44 9.82 -17.08
N GLU A 81 -8.55 9.43 -17.98
CA GLU A 81 -8.88 8.47 -19.05
C GLU A 81 -8.77 7.05 -18.49
N ALA A 82 -9.89 6.28 -18.47
CA ALA A 82 -9.91 4.96 -17.84
C ALA A 82 -10.74 3.94 -18.64
N TYR A 83 -10.32 2.67 -18.59
CA TYR A 83 -10.98 1.58 -19.29
C TYR A 83 -11.01 0.28 -18.50
N TYR A 84 -12.05 -0.50 -18.74
CA TYR A 84 -12.13 -1.86 -18.23
C TYR A 84 -11.13 -2.76 -18.94
N THR A 85 -10.39 -3.57 -18.20
CA THR A 85 -9.29 -4.44 -18.68
C THR A 85 -9.66 -5.25 -19.95
N TRP A 86 -10.88 -5.79 -20.02
CA TRP A 86 -11.34 -6.65 -21.12
C TRP A 86 -12.26 -5.92 -22.12
N SER A 87 -12.37 -4.59 -22.08
CA SER A 87 -12.99 -3.81 -23.14
C SER A 87 -12.04 -3.72 -24.34
N LEU A 88 -12.59 -3.44 -25.54
CA LEU A 88 -11.78 -3.25 -26.75
C LEU A 88 -10.72 -2.16 -26.56
N LYS A 89 -11.10 -1.02 -25.95
CA LYS A 89 -10.17 0.07 -25.65
C LYS A 89 -9.15 -0.32 -24.57
N GLY A 90 -9.57 -1.02 -23.52
CA GLY A 90 -8.66 -1.49 -22.46
C GLY A 90 -7.60 -2.45 -23.00
N ILE A 91 -7.99 -3.41 -23.85
CA ILE A 91 -7.04 -4.31 -24.52
C ILE A 91 -6.13 -3.52 -25.47
N TYR A 92 -6.70 -2.63 -26.30
CA TYR A 92 -5.96 -1.83 -27.25
C TYR A 92 -4.86 -1.00 -26.56
N TYR A 93 -5.21 -0.20 -25.55
CA TYR A 93 -4.24 0.61 -24.84
C TYR A 93 -3.20 -0.22 -24.08
N ALA A 94 -3.60 -1.34 -23.47
CA ALA A 94 -2.64 -2.25 -22.86
C ALA A 94 -1.66 -2.86 -23.89
N LEU A 95 -2.11 -3.14 -25.12
CA LEU A 95 -1.23 -3.69 -26.16
C LEU A 95 -0.22 -2.68 -26.70
N ILE A 96 -0.59 -1.41 -26.82
CA ILE A 96 0.30 -0.40 -27.42
C ILE A 96 1.10 0.39 -26.36
N ALA A 97 0.76 0.34 -25.07
CA ALA A 97 1.48 1.09 -24.04
C ALA A 97 2.90 0.57 -23.85
N LYS A 98 3.87 1.48 -23.76
CA LYS A 98 5.28 1.16 -23.49
C LYS A 98 5.54 0.81 -22.05
N VAL A 99 4.91 1.51 -21.10
CA VAL A 99 5.15 1.34 -19.67
C VAL A 99 3.87 0.93 -18.95
N PHE A 100 3.98 -0.08 -18.12
CA PHE A 100 2.95 -0.54 -17.19
C PHE A 100 3.36 -0.19 -15.77
N VAL A 101 2.58 0.63 -15.08
CA VAL A 101 2.81 1.05 -13.69
C VAL A 101 1.72 0.49 -12.80
N PHE A 102 2.09 -0.28 -11.79
CA PHE A 102 1.13 -0.94 -10.90
C PHE A 102 1.68 -1.05 -9.48
N SER A 103 0.80 -1.30 -8.50
CA SER A 103 1.15 -1.32 -7.07
C SER A 103 1.20 -2.71 -6.45
N SER A 104 0.84 -3.76 -7.19
CA SER A 104 0.87 -5.15 -6.68
C SER A 104 1.33 -6.12 -7.76
N TYR A 105 0.43 -6.49 -8.67
CA TYR A 105 0.73 -7.41 -9.77
C TYR A 105 0.36 -6.81 -11.12
N ILE A 106 1.00 -7.28 -12.17
CA ILE A 106 0.67 -6.88 -13.53
C ILE A 106 -0.78 -7.20 -13.93
N SER A 107 -1.43 -8.14 -13.23
CA SER A 107 -2.86 -8.40 -13.36
C SER A 107 -3.75 -7.24 -12.91
N ASP A 108 -3.20 -6.26 -12.21
CA ASP A 108 -3.89 -5.02 -11.85
C ASP A 108 -4.30 -4.26 -13.13
N ILE A 109 -3.52 -4.43 -14.19
CA ILE A 109 -3.77 -3.88 -15.53
C ILE A 109 -4.23 -4.99 -16.47
N ASN A 110 -3.29 -5.70 -17.10
CA ASN A 110 -3.54 -6.86 -17.97
C ASN A 110 -2.25 -7.64 -18.23
N MET A 111 -2.08 -8.79 -17.55
CA MET A 111 -0.93 -9.67 -17.74
C MET A 111 -0.76 -10.07 -19.22
N PHE A 112 -1.85 -10.39 -19.91
CA PHE A 112 -1.82 -10.97 -21.24
C PHE A 112 -1.52 -9.97 -22.37
N ALA A 113 -1.65 -8.67 -22.09
CA ALA A 113 -1.30 -7.61 -23.05
C ALA A 113 0.12 -7.04 -22.82
N SER A 114 0.92 -7.63 -21.92
CA SER A 114 2.15 -7.02 -21.41
C SER A 114 3.44 -7.42 -22.12
N GLY A 115 3.39 -8.25 -23.17
CA GLY A 115 4.59 -8.69 -23.91
C GLY A 115 5.33 -7.50 -24.50
N GLY A 116 6.62 -7.35 -24.22
CA GLY A 116 7.43 -6.23 -24.73
C GLY A 116 7.21 -4.87 -24.04
N ALA A 117 6.30 -4.77 -23.06
CA ALA A 117 6.18 -3.59 -22.20
C ALA A 117 7.26 -3.58 -21.10
N ILE A 118 7.56 -2.38 -20.60
CA ILE A 118 8.38 -2.16 -19.41
C ILE A 118 7.46 -2.20 -18.18
N LEU A 119 7.79 -3.06 -17.22
CA LEU A 119 6.99 -3.35 -16.04
C LEU A 119 7.57 -2.66 -14.82
N VAL A 120 6.89 -1.64 -14.31
CA VAL A 120 7.28 -0.86 -13.13
C VAL A 120 6.30 -1.17 -12.00
N ASN A 121 6.79 -1.85 -10.96
CA ASN A 121 6.01 -2.13 -9.76
C ASN A 121 6.36 -1.10 -8.68
N LEU A 122 5.41 -0.26 -8.32
CA LEU A 122 5.58 0.73 -7.24
C LEU A 122 5.43 0.12 -5.85
N TRP A 123 4.93 -1.11 -5.76
CA TRP A 123 4.55 -1.80 -4.55
C TRP A 123 3.58 -0.97 -3.68
N HIS A 124 3.21 -1.49 -2.51
CA HIS A 124 2.14 -0.87 -1.69
C HIS A 124 2.55 -0.68 -0.21
N GLY A 125 3.82 -0.82 0.13
CA GLY A 125 4.31 -0.57 1.48
C GLY A 125 5.58 -1.33 1.84
N ILE A 126 6.19 -0.98 2.96
CA ILE A 126 7.37 -1.66 3.48
C ILE A 126 6.95 -3.04 4.01
N PRO A 127 7.54 -4.14 3.50
CA PRO A 127 7.19 -5.47 3.96
C PRO A 127 7.87 -5.77 5.30
N LEU A 128 7.10 -5.84 6.35
CA LEU A 128 7.58 -6.34 7.65
C LEU A 128 7.64 -7.87 7.67
N LYS A 129 6.69 -8.52 6.99
CA LYS A 129 6.63 -9.98 6.80
C LYS A 129 7.26 -10.37 5.48
N LYS A 130 7.78 -11.60 5.41
CA LYS A 130 8.22 -12.17 4.13
C LYS A 130 7.10 -12.16 3.11
N ILE A 131 7.46 -11.74 1.88
CA ILE A 131 6.54 -11.61 0.76
C ILE A 131 7.02 -12.46 -0.42
N GLU A 132 6.12 -12.74 -1.34
CA GLU A 132 6.39 -13.34 -2.65
C GLU A 132 7.28 -14.60 -2.58
N PHE A 133 8.42 -14.58 -3.25
CA PHE A 133 9.34 -15.71 -3.36
C PHE A 133 10.17 -15.97 -2.10
N ASP A 134 10.13 -15.10 -1.11
CA ASP A 134 10.78 -15.31 0.19
C ASP A 134 9.90 -16.06 1.20
N ILE A 135 8.62 -16.29 0.87
CA ILE A 135 7.70 -17.06 1.71
C ILE A 135 8.06 -18.53 1.66
N ASP A 136 8.44 -19.11 2.81
CA ASP A 136 8.88 -20.51 2.91
C ASP A 136 7.75 -21.47 3.31
N THR A 137 6.72 -20.96 4.00
CA THR A 137 5.67 -21.78 4.62
C THR A 137 4.26 -21.35 4.19
N GLY A 138 3.27 -22.15 4.53
CA GLY A 138 1.86 -21.86 4.27
C GLY A 138 1.42 -21.99 2.80
N PRO A 139 0.16 -21.62 2.51
CA PRO A 139 -0.43 -21.76 1.17
C PRO A 139 0.26 -20.93 0.09
N LEU A 140 0.77 -19.74 0.43
CA LEU A 140 1.44 -18.84 -0.51
C LEU A 140 2.79 -19.40 -0.99
N ALA A 141 3.51 -20.15 -0.16
CA ALA A 141 4.74 -20.83 -0.60
C ALA A 141 4.50 -21.73 -1.83
N LYS A 142 3.31 -22.34 -1.94
CA LYS A 142 2.92 -23.18 -3.10
C LYS A 142 2.62 -22.34 -4.34
N VAL A 143 2.31 -21.06 -4.18
CA VAL A 143 2.06 -20.14 -5.31
C VAL A 143 3.38 -19.56 -5.82
N PHE A 144 4.34 -19.28 -4.94
CA PHE A 144 5.61 -18.64 -5.27
C PHE A 144 6.78 -19.64 -5.30
N LYS A 145 7.50 -19.80 -4.22
CA LYS A 145 8.77 -20.55 -4.15
C LYS A 145 8.64 -22.02 -4.54
N ARG A 146 7.55 -22.68 -4.13
CA ARG A 146 7.27 -24.11 -4.39
C ARG A 146 6.30 -24.35 -5.54
N ALA A 147 6.10 -23.36 -6.42
CA ALA A 147 5.16 -23.46 -7.53
C ALA A 147 5.64 -24.47 -8.59
N ASN A 148 4.80 -25.47 -8.90
CA ASN A 148 4.97 -26.35 -10.04
C ASN A 148 4.52 -25.66 -11.34
N LEU A 149 4.75 -26.32 -12.49
CA LEU A 149 4.40 -25.76 -13.82
C LEU A 149 2.93 -25.37 -13.93
N LEU A 150 2.01 -26.21 -13.45
CA LEU A 150 0.57 -25.92 -13.50
C LEU A 150 0.21 -24.69 -12.65
N THR A 151 0.85 -24.53 -11.50
CA THR A 151 0.68 -23.36 -10.66
C THR A 151 1.16 -22.09 -11.37
N ARG A 152 2.31 -22.15 -12.03
CA ARG A 152 2.86 -21.00 -12.80
C ARG A 152 1.95 -20.61 -13.96
N ILE A 153 1.38 -21.59 -14.68
CA ILE A 153 0.39 -21.34 -15.74
C ILE A 153 -0.88 -20.71 -15.15
N ARG A 154 -1.31 -21.12 -13.97
CA ARG A 154 -2.51 -20.62 -13.33
C ARG A 154 -2.33 -19.20 -12.74
N TYR A 155 -1.13 -18.88 -12.29
CA TYR A 155 -0.78 -17.61 -11.65
C TYR A 155 0.35 -16.88 -12.40
N PRO A 156 0.17 -16.58 -13.71
CA PRO A 156 1.27 -16.06 -14.53
C PRO A 156 1.75 -14.68 -14.08
N ALA A 157 0.86 -13.85 -13.54
CA ALA A 157 1.20 -12.52 -13.08
C ALA A 157 2.21 -12.53 -11.92
N GLN A 158 2.10 -13.51 -11.00
CA GLN A 158 3.02 -13.70 -9.87
C GLN A 158 4.41 -14.20 -10.31
N HIS A 159 4.48 -14.84 -11.47
CA HIS A 159 5.72 -15.38 -12.01
C HIS A 159 6.34 -14.52 -13.12
N ARG A 160 5.68 -13.43 -13.49
CA ARG A 160 6.21 -12.49 -14.48
C ARG A 160 7.41 -11.75 -13.92
N LYS A 161 8.51 -11.75 -14.66
CA LYS A 161 9.69 -10.97 -14.32
C LYS A 161 9.37 -9.48 -14.45
N LEU A 162 9.69 -8.72 -13.41
CA LEU A 162 9.57 -7.26 -13.38
C LEU A 162 10.82 -6.63 -13.98
N ASP A 163 10.67 -5.44 -14.52
CA ASP A 163 11.80 -4.67 -15.03
C ASP A 163 12.36 -3.75 -13.96
N PHE A 164 11.46 -3.07 -13.23
CA PHE A 164 11.83 -2.19 -12.15
C PHE A 164 10.85 -2.30 -10.98
N VAL A 165 11.38 -2.17 -9.77
CA VAL A 165 10.62 -2.12 -8.53
C VAL A 165 11.02 -0.88 -7.75
N LEU A 166 10.06 -0.09 -7.28
CA LEU A 166 10.31 1.02 -6.38
C LEU A 166 10.54 0.48 -4.97
N ALA A 167 11.66 0.87 -4.37
CA ALA A 167 11.98 0.59 -2.98
C ALA A 167 12.14 1.88 -2.18
N PRO A 168 11.59 1.97 -0.95
CA PRO A 168 11.63 3.17 -0.13
C PRO A 168 13.02 3.46 0.46
N SER A 169 13.93 2.48 0.45
CA SER A 169 15.33 2.66 0.83
C SER A 169 16.21 1.55 0.23
N GLN A 170 17.53 1.79 0.25
CA GLN A 170 18.48 0.78 -0.16
C GLN A 170 18.40 -0.47 0.73
N TYR A 171 18.23 -0.29 2.03
CA TYR A 171 18.07 -1.40 2.98
C TYR A 171 16.88 -2.30 2.61
N ILE A 172 15.71 -1.72 2.35
CA ILE A 172 14.52 -2.47 1.94
C ILE A 172 14.73 -3.17 0.59
N ALA A 173 15.41 -2.51 -0.35
CA ALA A 173 15.74 -3.12 -1.63
C ALA A 173 16.59 -4.38 -1.46
N GLU A 174 17.69 -4.30 -0.71
CA GLU A 174 18.66 -5.39 -0.52
C GLU A 174 18.12 -6.49 0.39
N TYR A 175 17.40 -6.13 1.46
CA TYR A 175 16.95 -7.06 2.49
C TYR A 175 15.66 -7.82 2.12
N SER A 176 14.87 -7.29 1.18
CA SER A 176 13.60 -7.92 0.81
C SER A 176 13.33 -7.94 -0.70
N PHE A 177 13.31 -6.80 -1.39
CA PHE A 177 12.74 -6.72 -2.74
C PHE A 177 13.56 -7.47 -3.80
N ILE A 178 14.89 -7.46 -3.71
CA ILE A 178 15.75 -8.17 -4.68
C ILE A 178 15.42 -9.67 -4.67
N SER A 179 15.34 -10.29 -3.50
CA SER A 179 15.02 -11.72 -3.36
C SER A 179 13.54 -12.01 -3.62
N ALA A 180 12.65 -11.23 -2.99
CA ALA A 180 11.21 -11.44 -3.08
C ALA A 180 10.67 -11.34 -4.52
N PHE A 181 11.19 -10.42 -5.33
CA PHE A 181 10.79 -10.24 -6.72
C PHE A 181 11.76 -10.90 -7.73
N ARG A 182 12.78 -11.59 -7.26
CA ARG A 182 13.81 -12.26 -8.09
C ARG A 182 14.45 -11.30 -9.09
N LEU A 183 14.82 -10.12 -8.62
CA LEU A 183 15.48 -9.08 -9.42
C LEU A 183 16.97 -9.45 -9.64
N ARG A 184 17.57 -8.85 -10.66
CA ARG A 184 19.01 -9.08 -10.96
C ARG A 184 19.93 -8.39 -9.95
N GLY A 185 19.43 -7.36 -9.25
CA GLY A 185 20.16 -6.57 -8.28
C GLY A 185 19.64 -5.12 -8.24
N MET A 186 20.46 -4.21 -7.73
CA MET A 186 20.11 -2.79 -7.58
C MET A 186 19.81 -2.06 -8.91
N GLN A 187 20.30 -2.59 -10.06
CA GLN A 187 19.97 -2.04 -11.38
C GLN A 187 18.48 -2.13 -11.72
N ASP A 188 17.73 -3.07 -11.12
CA ASP A 188 16.29 -3.22 -11.29
C ASP A 188 15.49 -2.46 -10.21
N ILE A 189 16.16 -1.75 -9.30
CA ILE A 189 15.54 -0.97 -8.23
C ILE A 189 15.50 0.52 -8.57
N ILE A 190 14.41 1.16 -8.18
CA ILE A 190 14.26 2.63 -8.14
C ILE A 190 14.13 3.03 -6.67
N ILE A 191 15.16 3.65 -6.10
CA ILE A 191 15.08 4.18 -4.73
C ILE A 191 14.32 5.50 -4.74
N SER A 192 13.16 5.52 -4.05
CA SER A 192 12.31 6.71 -3.94
C SER A 192 11.32 6.54 -2.79
N SER A 193 10.81 7.65 -2.23
CA SER A 193 9.60 7.60 -1.40
C SER A 193 8.41 7.12 -2.22
N TYR A 194 7.41 6.55 -1.55
CA TYR A 194 6.18 6.14 -2.22
C TYR A 194 5.40 7.37 -2.74
N PRO A 195 4.78 7.31 -3.95
CA PRO A 195 4.01 8.41 -4.51
C PRO A 195 2.96 9.01 -3.57
N ARG A 196 2.27 8.18 -2.80
CA ARG A 196 1.25 8.64 -1.84
C ARG A 196 1.80 9.57 -0.74
N VAL A 197 3.11 9.53 -0.47
CA VAL A 197 3.74 10.38 0.56
C VAL A 197 3.71 11.86 0.17
N GLU A 198 3.88 12.20 -1.12
CA GLU A 198 3.80 13.59 -1.56
C GLU A 198 2.39 14.18 -1.34
N ASP A 199 1.35 13.43 -1.66
CA ASP A 199 -0.02 13.85 -1.41
C ASP A 199 -0.30 14.00 0.10
N LEU A 200 0.21 13.06 0.91
CA LEU A 200 0.12 13.11 2.37
C LEU A 200 0.75 14.41 2.92
N LEU A 201 1.96 14.74 2.50
CA LEU A 201 2.67 15.96 2.93
C LEU A 201 1.92 17.24 2.50
N ARG A 202 1.44 17.26 1.26
CA ARG A 202 0.66 18.38 0.72
C ARG A 202 -0.62 18.60 1.52
N LYS A 203 -1.41 17.55 1.77
CA LYS A 203 -2.64 17.61 2.58
C LYS A 203 -2.35 18.08 4.00
N ALA A 204 -1.35 17.50 4.66
CA ALA A 204 -0.97 17.86 6.01
C ALA A 204 -0.55 19.34 6.15
N SER A 205 0.03 19.93 5.11
CA SER A 205 0.40 21.35 5.10
C SER A 205 -0.83 22.27 4.98
N CYS A 206 -1.84 21.87 4.23
CA CYS A 206 -3.08 22.62 4.08
C CYS A 206 -3.96 22.57 5.35
N GLU A 207 -4.07 21.40 5.97
CA GLU A 207 -4.99 21.15 7.09
C GLU A 207 -4.53 21.78 8.41
N LYS A 208 -3.23 22.05 8.60
CA LYS A 208 -2.72 22.75 9.79
C LYS A 208 -3.38 24.11 10.06
N LEU A 209 -3.99 24.72 9.05
CA LEU A 209 -4.60 26.05 9.13
C LEU A 209 -6.03 26.04 9.67
N GLU A 210 -6.74 24.90 9.68
CA GLU A 210 -8.18 24.83 9.97
C GLU A 210 -8.53 23.99 11.21
N LYS A 211 -7.54 23.35 11.85
CA LYS A 211 -7.77 22.31 12.86
C LYS A 211 -8.12 22.89 14.24
N LYS A 212 -9.27 22.45 14.80
CA LYS A 212 -9.76 22.89 16.10
C LYS A 212 -9.37 21.95 17.27
N ASN A 213 -9.37 20.62 17.07
CA ASN A 213 -9.18 19.63 18.15
C ASN A 213 -7.97 18.75 17.89
N PHE A 214 -7.25 18.37 18.95
CA PHE A 214 -6.18 17.36 18.84
C PHE A 214 -6.77 16.00 18.49
N SER A 215 -6.13 15.25 17.58
CA SER A 215 -6.66 13.98 17.11
C SER A 215 -5.67 12.84 17.17
N PHE A 216 -6.13 11.73 17.71
CA PHE A 216 -5.48 10.43 17.64
C PHE A 216 -6.09 9.62 16.50
N LEU A 217 -5.25 8.93 15.73
CA LEU A 217 -5.68 7.94 14.75
C LEU A 217 -5.22 6.56 15.20
N TYR A 218 -6.15 5.66 15.46
CA TYR A 218 -5.84 4.25 15.72
C TYR A 218 -6.04 3.42 14.45
N ALA A 219 -4.93 2.90 13.92
CA ALA A 219 -4.89 2.09 12.71
C ALA A 219 -4.24 0.73 13.00
N PRO A 220 -4.97 -0.22 13.62
CA PRO A 220 -4.44 -1.53 13.95
C PRO A 220 -4.32 -2.44 12.74
N THR A 221 -3.38 -3.38 12.79
CA THR A 221 -3.27 -4.48 11.83
C THR A 221 -4.45 -5.43 11.97
N TRP A 222 -4.95 -5.92 10.85
CA TRP A 222 -6.01 -6.93 10.81
C TRP A 222 -5.61 -8.24 11.53
N ARG A 223 -6.57 -8.84 12.23
CA ARG A 223 -6.45 -10.13 12.90
C ARG A 223 -7.32 -11.19 12.21
N ASP A 224 -6.79 -12.40 12.11
CA ASP A 224 -7.46 -13.57 11.53
C ASP A 224 -8.43 -14.26 12.54
N THR A 225 -8.96 -13.52 13.51
CA THR A 225 -9.90 -14.03 14.51
C THR A 225 -11.30 -13.48 14.29
N ASP A 226 -12.32 -14.26 14.67
CA ASP A 226 -13.71 -13.80 14.69
C ASP A 226 -14.07 -13.09 16.01
N ASP A 227 -13.10 -12.93 16.92
CA ASP A 227 -13.29 -12.31 18.23
C ASP A 227 -13.49 -10.79 18.07
N ASP A 228 -14.22 -10.21 19.03
CA ASP A 228 -14.36 -8.77 19.12
C ASP A 228 -13.00 -8.10 19.35
N PHE A 229 -12.59 -7.27 18.41
CA PHE A 229 -11.28 -6.62 18.41
C PHE A 229 -11.01 -5.83 19.70
N PHE A 230 -12.01 -5.08 20.18
CA PHE A 230 -11.82 -4.22 21.35
C PHE A 230 -11.64 -5.02 22.63
N SER A 231 -12.37 -6.13 22.77
CA SER A 231 -12.20 -7.07 23.89
C SER A 231 -10.82 -7.69 23.90
N VAL A 232 -10.32 -8.14 22.73
CA VAL A 232 -8.97 -8.71 22.59
C VAL A 232 -7.88 -7.67 22.84
N ALA A 233 -8.10 -6.43 22.39
CA ALA A 233 -7.20 -5.31 22.62
C ALA A 233 -7.30 -4.74 24.06
N GLY A 234 -8.25 -5.19 24.86
CA GLY A 234 -8.48 -4.69 26.23
C GLY A 234 -8.96 -3.23 26.29
N ILE A 235 -9.55 -2.71 25.20
CA ILE A 235 -9.99 -1.31 25.10
C ILE A 235 -11.41 -1.16 25.62
N ASP A 236 -11.58 -0.41 26.73
CA ASP A 236 -12.88 0.06 27.19
C ASP A 236 -13.21 1.41 26.53
N LEU A 237 -14.22 1.42 25.66
CA LEU A 237 -14.62 2.63 24.91
C LEU A 237 -15.22 3.72 25.80
N ASN A 238 -15.85 3.39 26.94
CA ASN A 238 -16.35 4.38 27.88
C ASN A 238 -15.20 5.13 28.56
N ILE A 239 -14.20 4.36 29.06
CA ILE A 239 -12.99 4.93 29.67
C ILE A 239 -12.22 5.74 28.64
N LEU A 240 -12.08 5.23 27.40
CA LEU A 240 -11.44 5.95 26.32
C LEU A 240 -12.14 7.28 26.02
N ASN A 241 -13.46 7.28 25.83
CA ASN A 241 -14.23 8.48 25.54
C ASN A 241 -14.15 9.52 26.65
N GLN A 242 -14.23 9.08 27.91
CA GLN A 242 -14.06 9.97 29.07
C GLN A 242 -12.67 10.61 29.08
N SER A 243 -11.63 9.81 28.84
CA SER A 243 -10.25 10.31 28.77
C SER A 243 -10.04 11.28 27.61
N LEU A 244 -10.70 11.08 26.46
CA LEU A 244 -10.65 12.00 25.32
C LEU A 244 -11.32 13.33 25.62
N ILE A 245 -12.46 13.32 26.33
CA ILE A 245 -13.13 14.54 26.80
C ILE A 245 -12.20 15.33 27.72
N GLU A 246 -11.57 14.66 28.70
CA GLU A 246 -10.61 15.29 29.63
C GLU A 246 -9.39 15.90 28.89
N MET A 247 -8.95 15.29 27.80
CA MET A 247 -7.82 15.75 27.00
C MET A 247 -8.19 16.81 25.96
N ASP A 248 -9.47 17.12 25.77
CA ASP A 248 -9.96 17.92 24.62
C ASP A 248 -9.42 17.38 23.29
N ALA A 249 -9.64 16.08 23.05
CA ALA A 249 -9.13 15.35 21.91
C ALA A 249 -10.20 14.47 21.28
N ILE A 250 -9.99 14.11 20.01
CA ILE A 250 -10.84 13.19 19.25
C ILE A 250 -10.05 11.95 18.84
N PHE A 251 -10.76 10.86 18.59
CA PHE A 251 -10.17 9.57 18.28
C PHE A 251 -10.79 8.98 17.01
N PHE A 252 -9.99 8.81 15.99
CA PHE A 252 -10.37 8.16 14.76
C PHE A 252 -9.97 6.69 14.78
N LEU A 253 -10.92 5.82 14.45
CA LEU A 253 -10.71 4.38 14.29
C LEU A 253 -10.69 4.03 12.81
N LYS A 254 -9.55 3.59 12.30
CA LYS A 254 -9.39 3.15 10.90
C LYS A 254 -9.00 1.68 10.86
N PHE A 255 -9.97 0.82 10.68
CA PHE A 255 -9.74 -0.61 10.55
C PHE A 255 -9.37 -1.03 9.12
N HIS A 256 -8.78 -2.21 9.00
CA HIS A 256 -8.55 -2.82 7.71
C HIS A 256 -9.89 -3.15 7.02
N ALA A 257 -9.93 -3.10 5.68
CA ALA A 257 -11.15 -3.33 4.89
C ALA A 257 -11.86 -4.67 5.17
N ASN A 258 -11.15 -5.66 5.69
CA ASN A 258 -11.69 -6.98 6.02
C ASN A 258 -12.17 -7.10 7.48
N THR A 259 -11.94 -6.09 8.32
CA THR A 259 -12.37 -6.12 9.73
C THR A 259 -13.88 -5.87 9.80
N LYS A 260 -14.60 -6.80 10.43
CA LYS A 260 -16.01 -6.62 10.75
C LYS A 260 -16.12 -5.85 12.06
N ILE A 261 -16.87 -4.76 12.04
CA ILE A 261 -17.12 -3.93 13.22
C ILE A 261 -18.59 -4.12 13.59
N SER A 262 -18.85 -4.55 14.80
CA SER A 262 -20.20 -4.75 15.35
C SER A 262 -20.59 -3.72 16.40
N ILE A 263 -19.77 -2.67 16.59
CA ILE A 263 -19.97 -1.69 17.65
C ILE A 263 -20.63 -0.44 17.08
N ASP A 264 -21.67 0.00 17.77
CA ASP A 264 -22.26 1.31 17.58
C ASP A 264 -21.43 2.35 18.35
N VAL A 265 -20.66 3.15 17.61
CA VAL A 265 -19.84 4.23 18.18
C VAL A 265 -20.57 5.58 18.22
N GLU A 266 -21.78 5.69 17.67
CA GLU A 266 -22.55 6.93 17.64
C GLU A 266 -22.93 7.41 19.06
N VAL A 267 -22.84 6.50 20.05
CA VAL A 267 -23.07 6.83 21.46
C VAL A 267 -21.91 7.61 22.10
N PHE A 268 -20.74 7.67 21.45
CA PHE A 268 -19.55 8.35 21.97
C PHE A 268 -19.32 9.68 21.26
N SER A 269 -19.09 10.75 22.03
CA SER A 269 -18.93 12.10 21.50
C SER A 269 -17.59 12.35 20.82
N ASN A 270 -16.53 11.64 21.22
CA ASN A 270 -15.15 11.90 20.82
C ASN A 270 -14.50 10.72 20.04
N ILE A 271 -15.26 9.68 19.71
CA ILE A 271 -14.77 8.49 18.97
C ILE A 271 -15.50 8.40 17.63
N PHE A 272 -14.75 8.29 16.52
CA PHE A 272 -15.29 8.26 15.18
C PHE A 272 -14.70 7.08 14.39
N ILE A 273 -15.56 6.29 13.72
CA ILE A 273 -15.10 5.23 12.79
C ILE A 273 -14.96 5.82 11.38
N ILE A 274 -13.80 5.62 10.82
CA ILE A 274 -13.51 5.97 9.40
C ILE A 274 -13.91 4.79 8.52
N ASP A 275 -14.61 5.07 7.41
CA ASP A 275 -14.99 4.04 6.44
C ASP A 275 -13.72 3.23 6.03
N ASN A 276 -13.83 1.91 6.18
CA ASN A 276 -12.73 0.99 5.87
C ASN A 276 -12.28 1.07 4.40
N LYS A 277 -13.11 1.56 3.50
CA LYS A 277 -12.82 1.73 2.07
C LYS A 277 -12.15 3.06 1.73
N GLN A 278 -12.19 4.04 2.65
CA GLN A 278 -11.53 5.33 2.45
C GLN A 278 -10.01 5.15 2.42
N ASP A 279 -9.34 5.90 1.55
CA ASP A 279 -7.88 5.87 1.46
C ASP A 279 -7.25 6.33 2.79
N PRO A 280 -6.35 5.53 3.38
CA PRO A 280 -5.69 5.90 4.64
C PRO A 280 -5.01 7.27 4.62
N ASN A 281 -4.47 7.71 3.49
CA ASN A 281 -3.80 9.00 3.37
C ASN A 281 -4.71 10.20 3.69
N GLU A 282 -6.01 10.06 3.48
CA GLU A 282 -6.97 11.14 3.76
C GLU A 282 -7.11 11.41 5.27
N ILE A 283 -6.96 10.39 6.10
CA ILE A 283 -7.06 10.56 7.55
C ILE A 283 -5.68 10.71 8.22
N LEU A 284 -4.62 10.14 7.61
CA LEU A 284 -3.26 10.27 8.13
C LEU A 284 -2.82 11.74 8.20
N SER A 285 -3.18 12.55 7.19
CA SER A 285 -2.86 13.98 7.15
C SER A 285 -3.48 14.75 8.32
N GLN A 286 -4.65 14.30 8.79
CA GLN A 286 -5.41 14.94 9.85
C GLN A 286 -4.98 14.53 11.27
N ALA A 287 -4.36 13.37 11.45
CA ALA A 287 -3.99 12.87 12.77
C ALA A 287 -2.79 13.63 13.34
N ASP A 288 -2.86 14.05 14.62
CA ASP A 288 -1.71 14.61 15.35
C ASP A 288 -0.84 13.52 15.96
N CYS A 289 -1.42 12.39 16.30
CA CYS A 289 -0.73 11.21 16.80
C CYS A 289 -1.29 9.94 16.16
N LEU A 290 -0.41 9.10 15.64
CA LEU A 290 -0.77 7.77 15.16
C LEU A 290 -0.63 6.74 16.30
N ILE A 291 -1.67 5.93 16.50
CA ILE A 291 -1.60 4.74 17.34
C ILE A 291 -1.67 3.53 16.40
N THR A 292 -0.69 2.65 16.47
CA THR A 292 -0.64 1.46 15.59
C THR A 292 0.13 0.31 16.26
N ASP A 293 0.17 -0.84 15.60
CA ASP A 293 0.84 -2.04 16.12
C ASP A 293 1.91 -2.58 15.13
N TYR A 294 1.52 -3.47 14.20
CA TYR A 294 2.41 -4.13 13.23
C TYR A 294 2.19 -3.63 11.80
N SER A 295 1.61 -2.46 11.63
CA SER A 295 1.25 -1.91 10.33
C SER A 295 2.38 -1.08 9.73
N SER A 296 2.62 -1.26 8.42
CA SER A 296 3.56 -0.42 7.67
C SER A 296 3.09 1.02 7.44
N ILE A 297 1.85 1.34 7.80
CA ILE A 297 1.29 2.71 7.71
C ILE A 297 2.12 3.73 8.49
N TYR A 298 2.78 3.27 9.55
CA TYR A 298 3.65 4.08 10.38
C TYR A 298 4.83 4.69 9.60
N PHE A 299 5.35 3.99 8.59
CA PHE A 299 6.45 4.51 7.77
C PHE A 299 6.01 5.69 6.90
N ASP A 300 4.80 5.66 6.35
CA ASP A 300 4.23 6.80 5.63
C ASP A 300 3.99 7.97 6.59
N TYR A 301 3.44 7.71 7.77
CA TYR A 301 3.18 8.71 8.79
C TYR A 301 4.46 9.37 9.33
N SER A 302 5.57 8.65 9.34
CA SER A 302 6.86 9.17 9.83
C SER A 302 7.41 10.36 9.02
N TYR A 303 6.96 10.55 7.78
CA TYR A 303 7.28 11.75 7.00
C TYR A 303 6.62 13.03 7.53
N LEU A 304 5.59 12.93 8.37
CA LEU A 304 4.87 14.07 8.94
C LEU A 304 5.54 14.68 10.17
N ASP A 305 6.55 14.02 10.74
CA ASP A 305 7.21 14.44 11.99
C ASP A 305 6.22 14.63 13.15
N ARG A 306 5.28 13.71 13.29
CA ARG A 306 4.26 13.68 14.35
C ARG A 306 4.44 12.45 15.23
N ASP A 307 3.81 12.48 16.42
CA ASP A 307 3.91 11.40 17.40
C ASP A 307 3.33 10.07 16.93
N VAL A 308 3.98 8.97 17.34
CA VAL A 308 3.49 7.61 17.16
C VAL A 308 3.54 6.88 18.49
N ILE A 309 2.43 6.23 18.86
CA ILE A 309 2.36 5.29 19.96
C ILE A 309 2.17 3.89 19.39
N PHE A 310 3.03 2.95 19.75
CA PHE A 310 2.85 1.55 19.40
C PHE A 310 2.01 0.84 20.47
N TYR A 311 0.97 0.10 20.01
CA TYR A 311 0.08 -0.66 20.89
C TYR A 311 0.09 -2.16 20.52
N PRO A 312 1.18 -2.89 20.80
CA PRO A 312 1.32 -4.31 20.43
C PRO A 312 0.81 -5.24 21.53
N PHE A 313 -0.43 -5.09 21.97
CA PHE A 313 -1.05 -5.82 23.07
C PHE A 313 -0.97 -7.36 22.93
N ASP A 314 -0.81 -7.88 21.72
CA ASP A 314 -0.75 -9.30 21.39
C ASP A 314 0.57 -9.73 20.72
N LEU A 315 1.69 -9.03 20.97
CA LEU A 315 2.98 -9.20 20.30
C LEU A 315 3.43 -10.65 20.18
N LEU A 316 3.38 -11.41 21.29
CA LEU A 316 3.84 -12.80 21.31
C LEU A 316 2.99 -13.72 20.43
N SER A 317 1.68 -13.53 20.41
CA SER A 317 0.77 -14.32 19.58
C SER A 317 0.85 -13.93 18.11
N PHE A 318 1.01 -12.64 17.81
CA PHE A 318 1.10 -12.12 16.46
C PHE A 318 2.38 -12.58 15.74
N THR A 319 3.51 -12.61 16.42
CA THR A 319 4.81 -12.96 15.83
C THR A 319 5.07 -14.46 15.74
N ARG A 320 4.42 -15.28 16.58
CA ARG A 320 4.72 -16.72 16.74
C ARG A 320 4.71 -17.53 15.43
N ASN A 321 3.83 -17.21 14.50
CA ASN A 321 3.61 -18.00 13.26
C ASN A 321 3.86 -17.19 11.98
N ARG A 322 4.62 -16.10 12.07
CA ARG A 322 4.84 -15.20 10.92
C ARG A 322 6.32 -15.06 10.62
N GLU A 323 6.67 -15.33 9.38
CA GLU A 323 8.02 -15.12 8.88
C GLU A 323 8.23 -13.61 8.66
N MET A 324 9.15 -13.02 9.43
CA MET A 324 9.43 -11.59 9.41
C MET A 324 10.76 -11.30 8.71
N TYR A 325 10.85 -10.18 7.96
CA TYR A 325 12.14 -9.62 7.52
C TYR A 325 12.78 -8.80 8.64
N ILE A 326 11.96 -8.08 9.39
CA ILE A 326 12.39 -7.08 10.37
C ILE A 326 11.70 -7.43 11.69
N THR A 327 12.47 -7.51 12.76
CA THR A 327 11.90 -7.76 14.09
C THR A 327 11.11 -6.57 14.58
N TYR A 328 10.14 -6.81 15.47
CA TYR A 328 9.30 -5.73 15.99
C TYR A 328 10.11 -4.61 16.64
N ASP A 329 11.08 -4.97 17.47
CA ASP A 329 11.92 -3.99 18.20
C ASP A 329 12.85 -3.21 17.27
N GLU A 330 13.16 -3.75 16.11
CA GLU A 330 14.03 -3.08 15.13
C GLU A 330 13.31 -1.92 14.42
N TYR A 331 12.03 -2.06 14.10
CA TYR A 331 11.29 -1.01 13.41
C TYR A 331 10.37 -0.18 14.30
N ALA A 332 9.80 -0.75 15.36
CA ALA A 332 8.90 -0.06 16.27
C ALA A 332 9.69 0.75 17.30
N VAL A 333 10.34 1.80 16.81
CA VAL A 333 11.17 2.68 17.64
C VAL A 333 10.34 3.85 18.13
N GLY A 334 9.80 3.73 19.32
CA GLY A 334 8.94 4.74 19.94
C GLY A 334 8.31 4.19 21.23
N PRO A 335 7.45 4.97 21.90
CA PRO A 335 6.72 4.53 23.07
C PRO A 335 5.82 3.34 22.73
N LYS A 336 5.91 2.29 23.55
CA LYS A 336 5.13 1.06 23.42
C LYS A 336 4.22 0.91 24.62
N ALA A 337 2.91 0.93 24.39
CA ALA A 337 1.90 0.60 25.38
C ALA A 337 1.56 -0.89 25.28
N MET A 338 1.73 -1.65 26.35
CA MET A 338 1.44 -3.09 26.38
C MET A 338 0.06 -3.38 27.00
N SER A 339 -0.55 -2.37 27.62
CA SER A 339 -1.88 -2.41 28.21
C SER A 339 -2.69 -1.16 27.86
N PHE A 340 -4.00 -1.22 28.02
CA PHE A 340 -4.88 -0.08 27.76
C PHE A 340 -4.60 1.10 28.70
N ASP A 341 -4.29 0.85 29.99
CA ASP A 341 -3.93 1.90 30.95
C ASP A 341 -2.64 2.62 30.55
N GLU A 342 -1.65 1.87 30.08
CA GLU A 342 -0.41 2.46 29.51
C GLU A 342 -0.72 3.29 28.27
N LEU A 343 -1.62 2.82 27.39
CA LEU A 343 -2.02 3.56 26.19
C LEU A 343 -2.65 4.90 26.56
N ILE A 344 -3.62 4.92 27.50
CA ILE A 344 -4.23 6.17 27.98
C ILE A 344 -3.19 7.11 28.61
N SER A 345 -2.26 6.58 29.39
CA SER A 345 -1.19 7.36 30.01
C SER A 345 -0.28 8.00 28.95
N MET A 346 0.10 7.27 27.90
CA MET A 346 0.90 7.80 26.79
C MET A 346 0.13 8.84 25.97
N MET A 347 -1.16 8.63 25.72
CA MET A 347 -2.02 9.61 25.05
C MET A 347 -2.07 10.95 25.83
N LYS A 348 -2.20 10.90 27.17
CA LYS A 348 -2.15 12.09 28.04
C LYS A 348 -0.80 12.81 27.95
N LEU A 349 0.32 12.08 27.93
CA LEU A 349 1.66 12.65 27.76
C LEU A 349 1.82 13.35 26.41
N VAL A 350 1.41 12.70 25.33
CA VAL A 350 1.48 13.30 23.97
C VAL A 350 0.63 14.57 23.90
N ARG A 351 -0.59 14.54 24.42
CA ARG A 351 -1.51 15.69 24.43
C ARG A 351 -0.98 16.89 25.22
N SER A 352 -0.23 16.64 26.29
CA SER A 352 0.38 17.70 27.12
C SER A 352 1.69 18.29 26.55
N ASN A 353 2.02 18.02 25.29
CA ASN A 353 3.27 18.44 24.62
C ASN A 353 4.56 17.90 25.27
N HIS A 354 4.47 16.88 26.08
CA HIS A 354 5.62 16.13 26.56
C HIS A 354 6.01 15.07 25.53
N PHE A 355 6.66 15.54 24.50
CA PHE A 355 7.04 14.80 23.32
C PHE A 355 7.88 13.55 23.64
N LEU A 356 7.50 12.38 23.14
CA LEU A 356 8.06 11.08 23.56
C LEU A 356 9.19 10.55 22.63
N GLY A 357 9.57 11.23 21.59
CA GLY A 357 10.73 10.71 20.88
C GLY A 357 10.91 10.89 19.38
N ILE A 358 10.38 11.95 18.70
CA ILE A 358 10.59 12.15 17.24
C ILE A 358 12.07 12.13 16.83
N LYS A 359 12.98 12.69 17.60
CA LYS A 359 14.40 12.74 17.18
C LYS A 359 15.02 11.35 17.06
N SER A 360 14.67 10.42 17.95
CA SER A 360 15.10 9.02 17.85
C SER A 360 14.38 8.29 16.71
N PHE A 361 13.12 8.63 16.47
CA PHE A 361 12.28 8.06 15.44
C PHE A 361 12.81 8.36 14.03
N LYS A 362 13.08 9.63 13.68
CA LYS A 362 13.69 10.00 12.40
C LYS A 362 15.02 9.29 12.17
N LYS A 363 15.89 9.25 13.17
CA LYS A 363 17.20 8.61 13.06
C LYS A 363 17.09 7.11 12.77
N ASN A 364 16.12 6.42 13.35
CA ASN A 364 15.96 4.97 13.21
C ASN A 364 15.09 4.58 12.01
N SER A 365 14.14 5.43 11.61
CA SER A 365 13.35 5.20 10.38
C SER A 365 14.16 5.47 9.10
N SER A 366 15.23 6.26 9.14
CA SER A 366 16.10 6.55 7.99
C SER A 366 16.72 5.31 7.33
N LYS A 367 16.81 4.19 8.05
CA LYS A 367 17.20 2.89 7.50
C LYS A 367 16.13 2.33 6.55
N PHE A 368 14.86 2.55 6.85
CA PHE A 368 13.73 1.94 6.17
C PHE A 368 13.12 2.81 5.08
N ILE A 369 13.23 4.13 5.24
CA ILE A 369 12.70 5.13 4.31
C ILE A 369 13.82 6.04 3.82
N SER A 370 13.82 6.36 2.52
CA SER A 370 14.69 7.40 1.97
C SER A 370 14.20 8.79 2.37
N GLU A 371 15.05 9.80 2.16
CA GLU A 371 14.57 11.17 2.12
C GLU A 371 13.42 11.30 1.14
N PHE A 372 12.55 12.28 1.40
CA PHE A 372 11.41 12.52 0.53
C PHE A 372 11.88 12.85 -0.90
N VAL A 373 11.28 12.13 -1.86
CA VAL A 373 11.52 12.29 -3.29
C VAL A 373 10.18 12.58 -3.97
N GLY A 374 10.05 13.79 -4.54
CA GLY A 374 8.81 14.20 -5.20
C GLY A 374 8.55 13.47 -6.51
N TYR A 375 7.31 13.55 -7.01
CA TYR A 375 6.84 12.90 -8.23
C TYR A 375 7.74 13.12 -9.44
N LYS A 376 8.20 14.35 -9.67
CA LYS A 376 9.06 14.69 -10.82
C LYS A 376 10.31 13.83 -10.84
N ASN A 377 11.01 13.79 -9.72
CA ASN A 377 12.24 13.01 -9.60
C ASN A 377 12.00 11.51 -9.78
N LEU A 378 10.87 11.00 -9.29
CA LEU A 378 10.48 9.60 -9.51
C LEU A 378 10.23 9.32 -11.00
N VAL A 379 9.50 10.20 -11.69
CA VAL A 379 9.25 10.05 -13.13
C VAL A 379 10.54 10.10 -13.93
N ASP A 380 11.44 11.03 -13.62
CA ASP A 380 12.74 11.16 -14.28
C ASP A 380 13.56 9.87 -14.11
N LYS A 381 13.60 9.29 -12.91
CA LYS A 381 14.25 7.99 -12.67
C LYS A 381 13.63 6.85 -13.48
N ILE A 382 12.30 6.82 -13.65
CA ILE A 382 11.64 5.82 -14.50
C ILE A 382 12.02 6.02 -15.95
N LEU A 383 12.07 7.27 -16.43
CA LEU A 383 12.48 7.60 -17.81
C LEU A 383 13.94 7.25 -18.07
N GLU A 384 14.86 7.56 -17.17
CA GLU A 384 16.27 7.16 -17.25
C GLU A 384 16.42 5.63 -17.37
N LYS A 385 15.71 4.89 -16.51
CA LYS A 385 15.70 3.43 -16.56
C LYS A 385 15.07 2.88 -17.84
N LYS A 386 14.04 3.55 -18.37
CA LYS A 386 13.43 3.20 -19.67
C LYS A 386 14.45 3.32 -20.81
N CYS A 387 15.28 4.37 -20.84
CA CYS A 387 16.30 4.61 -21.87
C CYS A 387 17.43 3.58 -21.83
N GLN A 388 17.66 2.90 -20.70
CA GLN A 388 18.69 1.87 -20.53
C GLN A 388 18.25 0.48 -21.06
N LYS A 389 17.01 0.36 -21.54
CA LYS A 389 16.37 -0.87 -21.99
C LYS A 389 15.99 -0.84 -23.47
#